data_a9d3357a4b9b53e37eb51d9de1ee70e3
#
_entry.id   a9d3357a4b9b53e37eb51d9de1ee70e3
#
_cell.length_a   1.000
_cell.length_b   1.000
_cell.length_c   1.000
_cell.angle_alpha   90.00
_cell.angle_beta   90.00
_cell.angle_gamma   90.00
#
_symmetry.space_group_name_H-M   'P 1'
#
loop_
_entity.id
_entity.type
_entity.pdbx_description
1 polymer ?
#
loop_
_entity_poly.entity_id
_entity_poly.type
_entity_poly.pdbx_seq_one_letter_code
_entity_poly.pdbx_strand_id
1 'polypeptide(L)'
;MIMVQSTFHLVAESKSEALEQMKDMVRLCRQEHGCLSYEYFEGLTDANQVVLLQEWENADCLQAHYQTAHMEDFLGKLGNYLESEVITRSYASQDEPRVTSANNENLAKPEQTIH
;
A
#
# COMPACT_ATOMS: atom_id res chain seq x y z
N MET A 1 0.58 5.48 -14.29
CA MET A 1 0.76 4.77 -13.02
C MET A 1 -0.45 4.99 -12.12
N ILE A 2 -0.83 3.95 -11.42
CA ILE A 2 -1.91 4.02 -10.43
C ILE A 2 -1.30 3.78 -9.06
N MET A 3 -1.55 4.67 -8.10
CA MET A 3 -1.15 4.47 -6.72
C MET A 3 -2.40 4.23 -5.87
N VAL A 4 -2.34 3.23 -4.99
CA VAL A 4 -3.45 2.92 -4.09
C VAL A 4 -2.92 2.94 -2.67
N GLN A 5 -3.64 3.64 -1.80
CA GLN A 5 -3.31 3.74 -0.38
C GLN A 5 -4.47 3.17 0.42
N SER A 6 -4.22 2.20 1.27
CA SER A 6 -5.24 1.62 2.13
C SER A 6 -4.80 1.73 3.58
N THR A 7 -5.72 2.15 4.45
CA THR A 7 -5.45 2.29 5.87
C THR A 7 -6.26 1.26 6.64
N PHE A 8 -5.56 0.48 7.47
CA PHE A 8 -6.14 -0.60 8.26
C PHE A 8 -5.98 -0.27 9.74
N HIS A 9 -7.04 -0.48 10.52
CA HIS A 9 -6.96 -0.38 11.97
C HIS A 9 -7.14 -1.78 12.52
N LEU A 10 -6.07 -2.36 13.04
CA LEU A 10 -6.06 -3.75 13.43
C LEU A 10 -6.51 -3.94 14.87
N VAL A 11 -7.20 -5.05 15.12
CA VAL A 11 -7.49 -5.49 16.47
C VAL A 11 -6.17 -5.92 17.11
N ALA A 12 -5.86 -5.37 18.28
CA ALA A 12 -4.57 -5.61 18.91
C ALA A 12 -4.28 -7.09 19.13
N GLU A 13 -5.28 -7.86 19.54
CA GLU A 13 -5.12 -9.26 19.86
C GLU A 13 -4.77 -10.12 18.65
N SER A 14 -5.15 -9.69 17.45
CA SER A 14 -4.90 -10.45 16.23
C SER A 14 -3.86 -9.79 15.33
N LYS A 15 -3.20 -8.74 15.81
CA LYS A 15 -2.24 -7.99 14.99
C LYS A 15 -1.12 -8.88 14.47
N SER A 16 -0.57 -9.73 15.32
CA SER A 16 0.55 -10.59 14.94
C SER A 16 0.16 -11.48 13.75
N GLU A 17 -1.02 -12.08 13.80
CA GLU A 17 -1.50 -12.92 12.72
C GLU A 17 -1.76 -12.10 11.46
N ALA A 18 -2.34 -10.91 11.62
CA ALA A 18 -2.60 -10.02 10.49
C ALA A 18 -1.31 -9.66 9.77
N LEU A 19 -0.26 -9.34 10.53
CA LEU A 19 1.03 -8.97 9.94
C LEU A 19 1.65 -10.13 9.17
N GLU A 20 1.48 -11.37 9.63
CA GLU A 20 1.98 -12.52 8.89
C GLU A 20 1.26 -12.67 7.55
N GLN A 21 -0.06 -12.50 7.55
CA GLN A 21 -0.83 -12.51 6.30
C GLN A 21 -0.39 -11.41 5.37
N MET A 22 -0.14 -10.22 5.90
CA MET A 22 0.30 -9.07 5.11
C MET A 22 1.69 -9.30 4.50
N LYS A 23 2.60 -9.92 5.25
CA LYS A 23 3.93 -10.25 4.72
C LYS A 23 3.83 -11.23 3.55
N ASP A 24 2.93 -12.21 3.65
CA ASP A 24 2.71 -13.13 2.54
C ASP A 24 2.17 -12.40 1.32
N MET A 25 1.27 -11.44 1.52
CA MET A 25 0.73 -10.66 0.42
C MET A 25 1.81 -9.82 -0.27
N VAL A 26 2.72 -9.23 0.52
CA VAL A 26 3.83 -8.49 -0.07
C VAL A 26 4.63 -9.39 -1.01
N ARG A 27 4.96 -10.58 -0.53
CA ARG A 27 5.76 -11.53 -1.31
C ARG A 27 5.05 -11.95 -2.61
N LEU A 28 3.76 -12.23 -2.51
CA LEU A 28 2.99 -12.70 -3.65
C LEU A 28 2.67 -11.58 -4.63
N CYS A 29 2.27 -10.41 -4.12
CA CYS A 29 1.83 -9.32 -4.97
C CYS A 29 2.99 -8.69 -5.74
N ARG A 30 4.18 -8.67 -5.15
CA ARG A 30 5.35 -8.12 -5.86
C ARG A 30 5.72 -8.91 -7.11
N GLN A 31 5.26 -10.15 -7.22
CA GLN A 31 5.53 -10.99 -8.39
C GLN A 31 4.49 -10.80 -9.49
N GLU A 32 3.44 -10.06 -9.24
CA GLU A 32 2.39 -9.86 -10.22
C GLU A 32 2.84 -8.91 -11.31
N HIS A 33 2.35 -9.14 -12.52
CA HIS A 33 2.67 -8.31 -13.65
C HIS A 33 2.21 -6.87 -13.41
N GLY A 34 3.11 -5.93 -13.63
CA GLY A 34 2.81 -4.52 -13.50
C GLY A 34 2.85 -3.97 -12.09
N CYS A 35 3.19 -4.79 -11.10
CA CYS A 35 3.37 -4.29 -9.74
C CYS A 35 4.68 -3.53 -9.66
N LEU A 36 4.59 -2.22 -9.41
CA LEU A 36 5.77 -1.37 -9.28
C LEU A 36 6.25 -1.31 -7.83
N SER A 37 5.32 -1.33 -6.88
CA SER A 37 5.67 -1.38 -5.46
C SER A 37 4.49 -1.90 -4.66
N TYR A 38 4.78 -2.52 -3.52
CA TYR A 38 3.75 -3.06 -2.63
C TYR A 38 4.38 -3.21 -1.25
N GLU A 39 3.96 -2.37 -0.30
CA GLU A 39 4.57 -2.38 1.03
C GLU A 39 3.60 -1.88 2.08
N TYR A 40 3.67 -2.47 3.27
CA TYR A 40 2.90 -2.05 4.43
C TYR A 40 3.79 -1.28 5.39
N PHE A 41 3.20 -0.30 6.07
CA PHE A 41 3.89 0.55 7.03
C PHE A 41 3.08 0.67 8.31
N GLU A 42 3.75 0.61 9.44
CA GLU A 42 3.08 0.80 10.73
C GLU A 42 3.11 2.27 11.12
N GLY A 43 2.06 2.73 11.80
CA GLY A 43 2.02 4.10 12.28
C GLY A 43 2.97 4.30 13.46
N LEU A 44 3.65 5.44 13.47
CA LEU A 44 4.56 5.77 14.58
C LEU A 44 3.80 6.08 15.86
N THR A 45 2.62 6.69 15.73
CA THR A 45 1.85 7.09 16.90
C THR A 45 0.71 6.14 17.21
N ASP A 46 0.46 5.16 16.33
CA ASP A 46 -0.58 4.15 16.53
C ASP A 46 -0.08 2.85 15.89
N ALA A 47 0.46 1.98 16.74
CA ALA A 47 1.06 0.73 16.26
C ALA A 47 0.05 -0.24 15.64
N ASN A 48 -1.25 -0.04 15.89
CA ASN A 48 -2.27 -0.88 15.31
C ASN A 48 -2.81 -0.32 14.00
N GLN A 49 -2.35 0.86 13.59
CA GLN A 49 -2.66 1.41 12.30
C GLN A 49 -1.58 1.00 11.30
N VAL A 50 -2.01 0.38 10.22
CA VAL A 50 -1.10 -0.07 9.16
C VAL A 50 -1.58 0.51 7.85
N VAL A 51 -0.65 1.02 7.05
CA VAL A 51 -0.96 1.60 5.75
C VAL A 51 -0.28 0.78 4.68
N LEU A 52 -1.05 0.41 3.65
CA LEU A 52 -0.53 -0.24 2.47
C LEU A 52 -0.39 0.80 1.37
N LEU A 53 0.80 0.89 0.79
CA LEU A 53 1.03 1.68 -0.41
C LEU A 53 1.37 0.72 -1.54
N GLN A 54 0.66 0.85 -2.64
CA GLN A 54 0.93 0.01 -3.80
C GLN A 54 0.88 0.86 -5.06
N GLU A 55 1.73 0.52 -6.01
CA GLU A 55 1.81 1.21 -7.28
C GLU A 55 1.76 0.20 -8.42
N TRP A 56 0.97 0.51 -9.43
CA TRP A 56 0.75 -0.37 -10.58
C TRP A 56 0.97 0.39 -11.88
N GLU A 57 1.47 -0.29 -12.89
CA GLU A 57 1.75 0.35 -14.18
C GLU A 57 0.52 1.00 -14.79
N ASN A 58 -0.62 0.33 -14.67
CA ASN A 58 -1.86 0.83 -15.26
C ASN A 58 -3.07 0.17 -14.59
N ALA A 59 -4.25 0.61 -14.97
CA ALA A 59 -5.49 0.13 -14.36
C ALA A 59 -5.75 -1.35 -14.63
N ASP A 60 -5.33 -1.87 -15.77
CA ASP A 60 -5.54 -3.28 -16.09
C ASP A 60 -4.74 -4.17 -15.16
N CYS A 61 -3.51 -3.77 -14.83
CA CYS A 61 -2.68 -4.54 -13.90
C CYS A 61 -3.29 -4.53 -12.50
N LEU A 62 -3.80 -3.41 -12.06
CA LEU A 62 -4.46 -3.33 -10.77
C LEU A 62 -5.73 -4.19 -10.75
N GLN A 63 -6.50 -4.16 -11.81
CA GLN A 63 -7.72 -4.95 -11.90
C GLN A 63 -7.39 -6.45 -11.83
N ALA A 64 -6.34 -6.87 -12.54
CA ALA A 64 -5.89 -8.25 -12.51
C ALA A 64 -5.46 -8.65 -11.09
N HIS A 65 -4.80 -7.74 -10.36
CA HIS A 65 -4.41 -7.98 -8.97
C HIS A 65 -5.62 -8.32 -8.10
N TYR A 66 -6.71 -7.59 -8.24
CA TYR A 66 -7.91 -7.84 -7.44
C TYR A 66 -8.56 -9.18 -7.76
N GLN A 67 -8.22 -9.79 -8.88
CA GLN A 67 -8.81 -11.07 -9.31
C GLN A 67 -7.93 -12.26 -8.97
N THR A 68 -6.79 -12.05 -8.33
CA THR A 68 -5.91 -13.17 -7.97
C THR A 68 -6.48 -13.98 -6.82
N ALA A 69 -6.10 -15.27 -6.79
CA ALA A 69 -6.56 -16.18 -5.73
C ALA A 69 -6.04 -15.72 -4.36
N HIS A 70 -4.80 -15.24 -4.29
CA HIS A 70 -4.26 -14.81 -3.01
C HIS A 70 -4.96 -13.55 -2.49
N MET A 71 -5.40 -12.66 -3.38
CA MET A 71 -6.15 -11.48 -2.96
C MET A 71 -7.52 -11.88 -2.43
N GLU A 72 -8.18 -12.80 -3.11
CA GLU A 72 -9.48 -13.30 -2.66
C GLU A 72 -9.37 -13.97 -1.29
N ASP A 73 -8.34 -14.79 -1.10
CA ASP A 73 -8.10 -15.47 0.17
C ASP A 73 -7.82 -14.45 1.29
N PHE A 74 -6.98 -13.46 1.01
CA PHE A 74 -6.64 -12.45 1.99
C PHE A 74 -7.88 -11.65 2.41
N LEU A 75 -8.69 -11.23 1.44
CA LEU A 75 -9.90 -10.46 1.74
C LEU A 75 -10.88 -11.27 2.57
N GLY A 76 -10.94 -12.58 2.34
CA GLY A 76 -11.80 -13.45 3.10
C GLY A 76 -11.43 -13.56 4.58
N LYS A 77 -10.15 -13.32 4.90
CA LYS A 77 -9.67 -13.40 6.27
C LYS A 77 -9.59 -12.04 6.95
N LEU A 78 -9.49 -10.98 6.14
CA LEU A 78 -9.15 -9.64 6.63
C LEU A 78 -10.11 -9.12 7.69
N GLY A 79 -11.41 -9.38 7.52
CA GLY A 79 -12.40 -8.89 8.48
C GLY A 79 -12.16 -9.35 9.90
N ASN A 80 -11.49 -10.49 10.10
CA ASN A 80 -11.19 -11.00 11.42
C ASN A 80 -10.15 -10.16 12.17
N TYR A 81 -9.44 -9.31 11.46
CA TYR A 81 -8.33 -8.54 12.01
C TYR A 81 -8.64 -7.05 12.17
N LEU A 82 -9.81 -6.60 11.70
CA LEU A 82 -10.11 -5.16 11.62
C LEU A 82 -11.01 -4.68 12.73
N GLU A 83 -10.68 -3.49 13.28
CA GLU A 83 -11.58 -2.80 14.21
C GLU A 83 -12.59 -1.93 13.47
N SER A 84 -12.27 -1.52 12.26
CA SER A 84 -13.12 -0.65 11.47
C SER A 84 -12.88 -0.93 9.98
N GLU A 85 -13.70 -0.32 9.13
CA GLU A 85 -13.56 -0.53 7.69
C GLU A 85 -12.26 0.03 7.16
N VAL A 86 -11.72 -0.62 6.13
CA VAL A 86 -10.52 -0.15 5.45
C VAL A 86 -10.89 1.07 4.61
N ILE A 87 -10.06 2.10 4.70
CA ILE A 87 -10.23 3.29 3.88
C ILE A 87 -9.21 3.22 2.76
N THR A 88 -9.68 3.22 1.52
CA THR A 88 -8.82 3.10 0.34
C THR A 88 -8.97 4.32 -0.55
N ARG A 89 -7.83 4.85 -1.01
CA ARG A 89 -7.79 5.96 -1.95
C ARG A 89 -6.92 5.57 -3.12
N SER A 90 -7.36 5.91 -4.33
CA SER A 90 -6.61 5.62 -5.56
C SER A 90 -6.30 6.92 -6.27
N TYR A 91 -5.09 6.98 -6.81
CA TYR A 91 -4.62 8.15 -7.54
C TYR A 91 -4.01 7.69 -8.84
N ALA A 92 -4.41 8.32 -9.95
CA ALA A 92 -3.81 8.05 -11.25
C ALA A 92 -2.85 9.18 -11.57
N SER A 93 -1.67 8.84 -12.03
CA SER A 93 -0.67 9.82 -12.44
C SER A 93 -0.18 9.46 -13.83
N GLN A 94 -0.05 10.48 -14.66
CA GLN A 94 0.54 10.30 -15.99
C GLN A 94 1.99 10.73 -16.02
N ASP A 95 2.45 11.34 -14.93
CA ASP A 95 3.82 11.84 -14.85
C ASP A 95 4.75 10.74 -14.35
N GLU A 96 5.96 10.75 -14.89
CA GLU A 96 6.97 9.84 -14.41
C GLU A 96 7.44 10.27 -13.03
N PRO A 97 7.76 9.32 -12.15
CA PRO A 97 8.34 9.68 -10.87
C PRO A 97 9.64 10.45 -11.07
N ARG A 98 9.81 11.50 -10.29
CA ARG A 98 11.02 12.28 -10.35
C ARG A 98 11.93 11.96 -9.19
N VAL A 99 13.23 11.82 -9.49
CA VAL A 99 14.21 11.56 -8.46
C VAL A 99 14.96 12.85 -8.20
N THR A 100 14.99 13.26 -6.92
CA THR A 100 15.70 14.45 -6.50
C THR A 100 16.87 14.00 -5.64
N SER A 101 18.08 14.43 -6.04
CA SER A 101 19.28 14.05 -5.31
C SER A 101 19.26 14.66 -3.90
N ALA A 102 19.73 13.91 -2.92
CA ALA A 102 19.77 14.37 -1.55
C ALA A 102 20.68 15.58 -1.38
N ASN A 103 21.68 15.75 -2.25
CA ASN A 103 22.57 16.90 -2.17
C ASN A 103 22.13 18.00 -3.12
N ASN A 104 20.95 17.92 -3.67
CA ASN A 104 20.38 18.97 -4.48
C ASN A 104 19.77 20.01 -3.56
N GLU A 105 20.21 21.24 -3.69
CA GLU A 105 19.73 22.29 -2.82
C GLU A 105 18.25 22.57 -2.97
N ASN A 106 17.67 22.20 -4.06
CA ASN A 106 16.23 22.37 -4.25
C ASN A 106 15.41 21.54 -3.31
N LEU A 107 16.02 20.54 -2.70
CA LEU A 107 15.29 19.76 -1.69
C LEU A 107 14.90 20.60 -0.50
N ALA A 108 15.64 21.64 -0.24
CA ALA A 108 15.32 22.50 0.88
C ALA A 108 14.16 23.42 0.60
N LYS A 109 13.77 23.51 -0.63
CA LYS A 109 12.65 24.33 -0.97
C LYS A 109 11.43 23.52 -0.83
N PRO A 110 10.65 23.89 -0.10
CA PRO A 110 9.50 23.10 -0.13
C PRO A 110 8.54 23.61 -1.02
N GLU A 111 8.89 23.71 -1.57
CA GLU A 111 8.20 23.81 -2.34
C GLU A 111 7.47 23.21 -2.58
N GLN A 112 7.76 22.95 -2.15
CA GLN A 112 7.30 22.31 -2.58
C GLN A 112 6.45 21.95 -2.32
N THR A 113 6.55 21.94 -1.74
CA THR A 113 5.85 21.62 -1.71
C THR A 113 4.89 21.44 -1.75
N ILE A 114 4.77 21.21 -1.44
CA ILE A 114 4.01 20.98 -1.67
C ILE A 114 3.10 21.17 -1.77
N HIS A 115 2.96 21.17 -1.65
CA HIS A 115 2.15 21.29 -1.97
C HIS A 115 1.50 21.11 -1.99
#